data_6c2187e756ef622d6e9fc24e8e731413
#
_entry.id   6c2187e756ef622d6e9fc24e8e731413
#
_cell.length_a   1.000
_cell.length_b   1.000
_cell.length_c   1.000
_cell.angle_alpha   90.00
_cell.angle_beta   90.00
_cell.angle_gamma   90.00
#
_symmetry.space_group_name_H-M   'P 1'
#
loop_
_entity.id
_entity.type
_entity.pdbx_description
1 polymer ?
#
loop_
_entity_poly.entity_id
_entity_poly.type
_entity_poly.pdbx_seq_one_letter_code
_entity_poly.pdbx_strand_id
1 'polypeptide(L)'
;MEKVILLIHSTIEKFFKFFVLVFMVSLLLSCGGKEPVKKEEFNPVTYLQKADELINKKEYEEARKLLLEIKNRESAKEYAPLAQLKIADSYLKENEPQLAIVEYRKFIEIYPESTYAPYAQYSIAMAYFRQIDGAERGAGTAQKALEEFLKLEKIYPRHPYKEILPLRIQKCRNIIAEGELIIGKFYYKKGSYKAAIDRFEGIVKNYPDFKDLDETLYLLADSYKNLN
;
A
#
# COMPACT_ATOMS: atom_id res chain seq x y z
N MET A 1 45.88 59.32 48.80
CA MET A 1 45.42 58.65 47.61
C MET A 1 45.61 57.09 47.70
N GLU A 2 46.73 56.56 48.19
CA GLU A 2 47.04 55.16 48.28
C GLU A 2 46.03 54.31 49.12
N LYS A 3 45.58 54.83 50.28
CA LYS A 3 44.60 54.06 51.12
C LYS A 3 43.22 53.83 50.44
N VAL A 4 42.79 54.68 49.57
CA VAL A 4 41.53 54.62 48.85
C VAL A 4 41.65 53.55 47.74
N ILE A 5 42.79 53.47 47.05
CA ILE A 5 43.09 52.50 46.03
C ILE A 5 43.13 51.04 46.62
N LEU A 6 43.76 50.87 47.80
CA LEU A 6 43.79 49.61 48.50
C LEU A 6 42.41 49.14 48.97
N LEU A 7 41.55 50.05 49.42
CA LEU A 7 40.19 49.73 49.84
C LEU A 7 39.30 49.25 48.63
N ILE A 8 39.47 49.97 47.49
CA ILE A 8 38.75 49.57 46.25
C ILE A 8 39.22 48.22 45.73
N HIS A 9 40.52 47.98 45.77
CA HIS A 9 41.06 46.65 45.34
C HIS A 9 40.56 45.51 46.23
N SER A 10 40.52 45.68 47.56
CA SER A 10 40.00 44.67 48.51
C SER A 10 38.49 44.40 48.31
N THR A 11 37.71 45.43 48.00
CA THR A 11 36.27 45.25 47.70
C THR A 11 36.03 44.56 46.37
N ILE A 12 36.79 44.85 45.33
CA ILE A 12 36.71 44.19 44.02
C ILE A 12 37.08 42.71 44.14
N GLU A 13 38.14 42.37 44.90
CA GLU A 13 38.51 40.94 45.14
C GLU A 13 37.42 40.16 45.87
N LYS A 14 36.80 40.78 46.88
CA LYS A 14 35.68 40.12 47.61
C LYS A 14 34.44 39.90 46.71
N PHE A 15 34.12 40.88 45.88
CA PHE A 15 33.05 40.79 44.89
C PHE A 15 33.35 39.73 43.84
N PHE A 16 34.56 39.64 43.35
CA PHE A 16 34.98 38.65 42.39
C PHE A 16 34.91 37.24 42.97
N LYS A 17 35.44 37.03 44.20
CA LYS A 17 35.34 35.75 44.91
C LYS A 17 33.88 35.33 45.17
N PHE A 18 33.01 36.26 45.52
CA PHE A 18 31.59 36.02 45.71
C PHE A 18 30.91 35.62 44.40
N PHE A 19 31.23 36.29 43.29
CA PHE A 19 30.69 36.00 41.96
C PHE A 19 31.13 34.63 41.42
N VAL A 20 32.40 34.27 41.64
CA VAL A 20 32.95 32.95 41.29
C VAL A 20 32.28 31.87 42.11
N LEU A 21 32.02 32.10 43.40
CA LEU A 21 31.33 31.14 44.28
C LEU A 21 29.89 30.90 43.83
N VAL A 22 29.16 31.98 43.51
CA VAL A 22 27.76 31.86 43.02
C VAL A 22 27.70 31.20 41.64
N PHE A 23 28.68 31.47 40.77
CA PHE A 23 28.76 30.79 39.46
C PHE A 23 29.11 29.30 39.62
N MET A 24 29.98 28.92 40.56
CA MET A 24 30.31 27.54 40.85
C MET A 24 29.12 26.79 41.46
N VAL A 25 28.32 27.43 42.31
CA VAL A 25 27.08 26.84 42.88
C VAL A 25 26.00 26.67 41.80
N SER A 26 25.91 27.60 40.84
CA SER A 26 24.95 27.46 39.73
C SER A 26 25.27 26.29 38.78
N LEU A 27 26.57 25.96 38.62
CA LEU A 27 27.02 24.81 37.84
C LEU A 27 26.69 23.46 38.52
N LEU A 28 26.66 23.44 39.85
CA LEU A 28 26.31 22.23 40.61
C LEU A 28 24.80 21.91 40.64
N LEU A 29 23.95 22.92 40.41
CA LEU A 29 22.48 22.79 40.32
C LEU A 29 21.98 22.43 38.91
N SER A 30 22.86 22.43 37.90
CA SER A 30 22.51 22.06 36.52
C SER A 30 22.56 20.57 36.21
N CYS A 31 22.84 19.69 37.19
CA CYS A 31 22.60 18.27 37.04
C CYS A 31 21.14 17.94 37.30
N GLY A 32 20.26 18.47 36.46
CA GLY A 32 18.92 17.92 36.27
C GLY A 32 19.09 16.53 35.62
N GLY A 33 19.13 15.48 36.43
CA GLY A 33 19.09 14.12 35.95
C GLY A 33 17.85 13.98 35.05
N LYS A 34 18.03 13.73 33.77
CA LYS A 34 16.94 13.21 32.93
C LYS A 34 16.46 11.95 33.65
N GLU A 35 15.24 11.98 34.15
CA GLU A 35 14.61 10.75 34.62
C GLU A 35 14.88 9.67 33.56
N PRO A 36 15.28 8.46 33.94
CA PRO A 36 15.42 7.39 32.97
C PRO A 36 14.08 7.24 32.31
N VAL A 37 14.00 7.55 31.01
CA VAL A 37 12.81 7.31 30.20
C VAL A 37 12.48 5.84 30.46
N LYS A 38 11.42 5.57 31.24
CA LYS A 38 10.90 4.22 31.43
C LYS A 38 10.74 3.67 30.03
N LYS A 39 11.61 2.74 29.61
CA LYS A 39 11.40 2.00 28.37
C LYS A 39 10.02 1.39 28.52
N GLU A 40 9.08 1.91 27.74
CA GLU A 40 7.72 1.38 27.69
C GLU A 40 7.84 -0.12 27.44
N GLU A 41 7.30 -0.90 28.35
CA GLU A 41 7.36 -2.36 28.23
C GLU A 41 6.66 -2.75 26.94
N PHE A 42 7.30 -3.57 26.13
CA PHE A 42 6.75 -3.97 24.85
C PHE A 42 5.42 -4.70 25.04
N ASN A 43 4.35 -4.13 24.49
CA ASN A 43 3.04 -4.75 24.42
C ASN A 43 2.55 -4.72 22.95
N PRO A 44 2.35 -5.88 22.31
CA PRO A 44 1.98 -5.95 20.90
C PRO A 44 0.66 -5.25 20.58
N VAL A 45 -0.31 -5.28 21.50
CA VAL A 45 -1.61 -4.61 21.32
C VAL A 45 -1.45 -3.09 21.29
N THR A 46 -0.66 -2.55 22.24
CA THR A 46 -0.36 -1.10 22.27
C THR A 46 0.41 -0.66 21.03
N TYR A 47 1.35 -1.49 20.55
CA TYR A 47 2.11 -1.20 19.31
C TYR A 47 1.21 -1.23 18.07
N LEU A 48 0.25 -2.17 17.99
CA LEU A 48 -0.76 -2.18 16.91
C LEU A 48 -1.61 -0.92 16.92
N GLN A 49 -2.08 -0.50 18.10
CA GLN A 49 -2.88 0.73 18.25
C GLN A 49 -2.09 1.97 17.82
N LYS A 50 -0.85 2.11 18.30
CA LYS A 50 0.05 3.20 17.88
C LYS A 50 0.30 3.20 16.37
N ALA A 51 0.51 2.02 15.78
CA ALA A 51 0.68 1.91 14.33
C ALA A 51 -0.57 2.38 13.57
N ASP A 52 -1.77 2.04 14.05
CA ASP A 52 -3.02 2.53 13.44
C ASP A 52 -3.17 4.06 13.55
N GLU A 53 -2.79 4.64 14.69
CA GLU A 53 -2.77 6.09 14.87
C GLU A 53 -1.80 6.78 13.92
N LEU A 54 -0.58 6.23 13.75
CA LEU A 54 0.43 6.74 12.81
C LEU A 54 -0.06 6.63 11.36
N ILE A 55 -0.67 5.51 10.98
CA ILE A 55 -1.27 5.33 9.65
C ILE A 55 -2.35 6.39 9.40
N ASN A 56 -3.19 6.70 10.40
CA ASN A 56 -4.22 7.72 10.27
C ASN A 56 -3.64 9.14 10.15
N LYS A 57 -2.47 9.39 10.75
CA LYS A 57 -1.69 10.62 10.60
C LYS A 57 -0.86 10.67 9.32
N LYS A 58 -0.88 9.60 8.50
CA LYS A 58 -0.06 9.40 7.29
C LYS A 58 1.44 9.25 7.57
N GLU A 59 1.81 8.91 8.78
CA GLU A 59 3.18 8.63 9.23
C GLU A 59 3.47 7.13 8.97
N TYR A 60 3.45 6.73 7.69
CA TYR A 60 3.43 5.31 7.29
C TYR A 60 4.73 4.57 7.62
N GLU A 61 5.87 5.24 7.48
CA GLU A 61 7.18 4.62 7.75
C GLU A 61 7.34 4.29 9.24
N GLU A 62 6.96 5.22 10.12
CA GLU A 62 6.98 5.03 11.57
C GLU A 62 6.03 3.92 11.99
N ALA A 63 4.84 3.87 11.39
CA ALA A 63 3.88 2.80 11.64
C ALA A 63 4.47 1.43 11.26
N ARG A 64 5.10 1.32 10.09
CA ARG A 64 5.74 0.08 9.64
C ARG A 64 6.89 -0.35 10.55
N LYS A 65 7.66 0.58 11.13
CA LYS A 65 8.71 0.25 12.12
C LYS A 65 8.12 -0.47 13.33
N LEU A 66 7.00 0.02 13.88
CA LEU A 66 6.32 -0.63 15.00
C LEU A 66 5.77 -2.01 14.62
N LEU A 67 5.16 -2.12 13.43
CA LEU A 67 4.61 -3.38 12.92
C LEU A 67 5.72 -4.42 12.67
N LEU A 68 6.87 -4.00 12.16
CA LEU A 68 8.04 -4.88 11.99
C LEU A 68 8.60 -5.34 13.34
N GLU A 69 8.57 -4.49 14.36
CA GLU A 69 8.99 -4.89 15.70
C GLU A 69 8.09 -6.01 16.26
N ILE A 70 6.77 -5.89 16.11
CA ILE A 70 5.82 -6.95 16.48
C ILE A 70 6.14 -8.25 15.71
N LYS A 71 6.26 -8.15 14.39
CA LYS A 71 6.46 -9.31 13.51
C LYS A 71 7.74 -10.09 13.84
N ASN A 72 8.79 -9.40 14.28
CA ASN A 72 10.12 -10.01 14.52
C ASN A 72 10.32 -10.49 15.96
N ARG A 73 9.35 -10.27 16.87
CA ARG A 73 9.44 -10.72 18.26
C ARG A 73 8.76 -12.08 18.46
N GLU A 74 9.51 -13.06 18.95
CA GLU A 74 8.96 -14.39 19.26
C GLU A 74 7.83 -14.32 20.29
N SER A 75 7.95 -13.43 21.31
CA SER A 75 6.90 -13.20 22.32
C SER A 75 5.59 -12.61 21.77
N ALA A 76 5.58 -12.15 20.51
CA ALA A 76 4.43 -11.57 19.83
C ALA A 76 4.03 -12.34 18.56
N LYS A 77 4.47 -13.58 18.42
CA LYS A 77 4.28 -14.42 17.22
C LYS A 77 2.82 -14.56 16.80
N GLU A 78 1.88 -14.58 17.74
CA GLU A 78 0.45 -14.64 17.46
C GLU A 78 -0.07 -13.37 16.74
N TYR A 79 0.59 -12.22 16.92
CA TYR A 79 0.25 -10.95 16.28
C TYR A 79 0.99 -10.72 14.94
N ALA A 80 1.98 -11.56 14.62
CA ALA A 80 2.80 -11.41 13.43
C ALA A 80 2.00 -11.43 12.12
N PRO A 81 0.96 -12.31 11.94
CA PRO A 81 0.11 -12.26 10.76
C PRO A 81 -0.61 -10.92 10.61
N LEU A 82 -1.20 -10.41 11.70
CA LEU A 82 -1.90 -9.12 11.67
C LEU A 82 -0.95 -7.96 11.39
N ALA A 83 0.25 -7.96 11.98
CA ALA A 83 1.27 -6.96 11.73
C ALA A 83 1.72 -6.96 10.25
N GLN A 84 1.96 -8.15 9.66
CA GLN A 84 2.30 -8.29 8.24
C GLN A 84 1.20 -7.72 7.33
N LEU A 85 -0.06 -8.01 7.65
CA LEU A 85 -1.20 -7.52 6.91
C LEU A 85 -1.30 -5.99 6.96
N LYS A 86 -1.15 -5.40 8.16
CA LYS A 86 -1.16 -3.94 8.35
C LYS A 86 0.00 -3.24 7.64
N ILE A 87 1.17 -3.89 7.50
CA ILE A 87 2.27 -3.38 6.67
C ILE A 87 1.81 -3.25 5.22
N ALA A 88 1.18 -4.29 4.66
CA ALA A 88 0.66 -4.25 3.30
C ALA A 88 -0.45 -3.18 3.13
N ASP A 89 -1.39 -3.11 4.08
CA ASP A 89 -2.45 -2.09 4.10
C ASP A 89 -1.88 -0.66 4.14
N SER A 90 -0.78 -0.44 4.89
CA SER A 90 -0.14 0.87 4.99
C SER A 90 0.39 1.36 3.65
N TYR A 91 0.99 0.46 2.85
CA TYR A 91 1.44 0.78 1.49
C TYR A 91 0.28 1.14 0.55
N LEU A 92 -0.88 0.47 0.66
CA LEU A 92 -2.06 0.88 -0.12
C LEU A 92 -2.54 2.29 0.25
N LYS A 93 -2.52 2.63 1.54
CA LYS A 93 -2.91 3.97 2.02
C LYS A 93 -1.90 5.04 1.62
N GLU A 94 -0.64 4.69 1.49
CA GLU A 94 0.45 5.55 1.00
C GLU A 94 0.42 5.75 -0.52
N ASN A 95 -0.49 5.04 -1.22
CA ASN A 95 -0.59 5.01 -2.68
C ASN A 95 0.61 4.32 -3.35
N GLU A 96 1.17 3.31 -2.67
CA GLU A 96 2.25 2.45 -3.17
C GLU A 96 1.73 1.02 -3.46
N PRO A 97 0.87 0.83 -4.48
CA PRO A 97 0.18 -0.43 -4.70
C PRO A 97 1.11 -1.59 -5.05
N GLN A 98 2.27 -1.32 -5.67
CA GLN A 98 3.21 -2.38 -6.02
C GLN A 98 3.88 -2.96 -4.77
N LEU A 99 4.25 -2.10 -3.80
CA LEU A 99 4.81 -2.54 -2.52
C LEU A 99 3.76 -3.29 -1.69
N ALA A 100 2.52 -2.81 -1.70
CA ALA A 100 1.41 -3.50 -1.04
C ALA A 100 1.20 -4.92 -1.60
N ILE A 101 1.21 -5.10 -2.93
CA ILE A 101 1.07 -6.41 -3.58
C ILE A 101 2.19 -7.37 -3.13
N VAL A 102 3.43 -6.87 -3.04
CA VAL A 102 4.56 -7.68 -2.57
C VAL A 102 4.33 -8.15 -1.13
N GLU A 103 3.91 -7.26 -0.23
CA GLU A 103 3.70 -7.59 1.17
C GLU A 103 2.47 -8.50 1.39
N TYR A 104 1.39 -8.35 0.61
CA TYR A 104 0.27 -9.29 0.64
C TYR A 104 0.67 -10.68 0.11
N ARG A 105 1.49 -10.77 -0.93
CA ARG A 105 1.99 -12.07 -1.42
C ARG A 105 2.85 -12.77 -0.38
N LYS A 106 3.75 -12.03 0.30
CA LYS A 106 4.51 -12.57 1.44
C LYS A 106 3.58 -13.06 2.55
N PHE A 107 2.50 -12.32 2.83
CA PHE A 107 1.51 -12.77 3.81
C PHE A 107 0.89 -14.12 3.43
N ILE A 108 0.42 -14.27 2.18
CA ILE A 108 -0.19 -15.51 1.70
C ILE A 108 0.81 -16.67 1.69
N GLU A 109 2.07 -16.41 1.35
CA GLU A 109 3.15 -17.41 1.36
C GLU A 109 3.45 -17.93 2.76
N ILE A 110 3.52 -17.03 3.75
CA ILE A 110 3.89 -17.39 5.14
C ILE A 110 2.68 -17.93 5.91
N TYR A 111 1.47 -17.42 5.63
CA TYR A 111 0.24 -17.72 6.37
C TYR A 111 -0.90 -18.15 5.44
N PRO A 112 -0.73 -19.22 4.61
CA PRO A 112 -1.73 -19.62 3.61
C PRO A 112 -3.07 -20.04 4.22
N GLU A 113 -3.05 -20.62 5.42
CA GLU A 113 -4.24 -21.11 6.15
C GLU A 113 -4.87 -20.02 7.06
N SER A 114 -4.34 -18.81 7.03
CA SER A 114 -4.88 -17.71 7.82
C SER A 114 -6.29 -17.34 7.35
N THR A 115 -7.18 -17.04 8.30
CA THR A 115 -8.51 -16.47 8.01
C THR A 115 -8.46 -15.16 7.24
N TYR A 116 -7.30 -14.49 7.24
CA TYR A 116 -7.04 -13.25 6.49
C TYR A 116 -6.46 -13.49 5.09
N ALA A 117 -6.11 -14.73 4.72
CA ALA A 117 -5.55 -15.02 3.39
C ALA A 117 -6.51 -14.63 2.23
N PRO A 118 -7.83 -14.86 2.32
CA PRO A 118 -8.78 -14.35 1.32
C PRO A 118 -8.78 -12.81 1.22
N TYR A 119 -8.63 -12.10 2.34
CA TYR A 119 -8.52 -10.63 2.33
C TYR A 119 -7.24 -10.17 1.61
N ALA A 120 -6.10 -10.79 1.90
CA ALA A 120 -4.85 -10.46 1.24
C ALA A 120 -4.93 -10.70 -0.28
N GLN A 121 -5.50 -11.84 -0.72
CA GLN A 121 -5.70 -12.16 -2.12
C GLN A 121 -6.65 -11.16 -2.82
N TYR A 122 -7.76 -10.80 -2.17
CA TYR A 122 -8.67 -9.78 -2.67
C TYR A 122 -7.99 -8.42 -2.78
N SER A 123 -7.17 -8.05 -1.80
CA SER A 123 -6.45 -6.77 -1.77
C SER A 123 -5.41 -6.67 -2.90
N ILE A 124 -4.73 -7.78 -3.26
CA ILE A 124 -3.86 -7.84 -4.44
C ILE A 124 -4.67 -7.55 -5.71
N ALA A 125 -5.81 -8.23 -5.90
CA ALA A 125 -6.66 -8.02 -7.06
C ALA A 125 -7.18 -6.58 -7.13
N MET A 126 -7.60 -6.02 -6.00
CA MET A 126 -8.06 -4.64 -5.89
C MET A 126 -6.95 -3.61 -6.11
N ALA A 127 -5.71 -3.92 -5.74
CA ALA A 127 -4.57 -3.05 -6.03
C ALA A 127 -4.35 -2.90 -7.53
N TYR A 128 -4.43 -3.98 -8.31
CA TYR A 128 -4.44 -3.89 -9.78
C TYR A 128 -5.70 -3.22 -10.31
N PHE A 129 -6.87 -3.59 -9.80
CA PHE A 129 -8.16 -3.07 -10.29
C PHE A 129 -8.26 -1.56 -10.20
N ARG A 130 -7.76 -0.95 -9.12
CA ARG A 130 -7.76 0.50 -8.92
C ARG A 130 -6.80 1.25 -9.86
N GLN A 131 -5.82 0.56 -10.44
CA GLN A 131 -4.86 1.12 -11.38
C GLN A 131 -5.32 1.04 -12.84
N ILE A 132 -6.54 0.52 -13.11
CA ILE A 132 -7.07 0.45 -14.47
C ILE A 132 -7.38 1.87 -14.97
N ASP A 133 -6.71 2.26 -16.05
CA ASP A 133 -6.88 3.56 -16.71
C ASP A 133 -7.51 3.37 -18.10
N GLY A 134 -8.84 3.14 -18.11
CA GLY A 134 -9.61 2.92 -19.33
C GLY A 134 -9.26 1.62 -20.08
N ALA A 135 -9.87 1.41 -21.24
CA ALA A 135 -9.66 0.23 -22.06
C ALA A 135 -8.41 0.33 -22.95
N GLU A 136 -8.08 1.52 -23.43
CA GLU A 136 -6.95 1.73 -24.33
C GLU A 136 -5.59 1.39 -23.67
N ARG A 137 -5.41 1.76 -22.41
CA ARG A 137 -4.16 1.58 -21.66
C ARG A 137 -4.27 0.58 -20.52
N GLY A 138 -5.48 0.32 -20.06
CA GLY A 138 -5.75 -0.46 -18.85
C GLY A 138 -6.00 -1.95 -19.07
N ALA A 139 -6.11 -2.43 -20.32
CA ALA A 139 -6.43 -3.83 -20.60
C ALA A 139 -5.45 -4.82 -19.95
N GLY A 140 -4.13 -4.54 -20.00
CA GLY A 140 -3.12 -5.39 -19.36
C GLY A 140 -3.22 -5.37 -17.81
N THR A 141 -3.60 -4.23 -17.23
CA THR A 141 -3.82 -4.12 -15.78
C THR A 141 -5.12 -4.81 -15.37
N ALA A 142 -6.17 -4.70 -16.21
CA ALA A 142 -7.43 -5.42 -16.03
C ALA A 142 -7.23 -6.94 -16.10
N GLN A 143 -6.36 -7.42 -16.99
CA GLN A 143 -5.99 -8.84 -17.07
C GLN A 143 -5.35 -9.32 -15.76
N LYS A 144 -4.39 -8.58 -15.19
CA LYS A 144 -3.78 -8.92 -13.89
C LYS A 144 -4.81 -8.93 -12.76
N ALA A 145 -5.71 -7.94 -12.71
CA ALA A 145 -6.78 -7.90 -11.72
C ALA A 145 -7.71 -9.11 -11.85
N LEU A 146 -8.11 -9.45 -13.08
CA LEU A 146 -8.96 -10.62 -13.38
C LEU A 146 -8.32 -11.92 -12.89
N GLU A 147 -7.04 -12.12 -13.19
CA GLU A 147 -6.29 -13.31 -12.75
C GLU A 147 -6.28 -13.45 -11.23
N GLU A 148 -6.03 -12.36 -10.51
CA GLU A 148 -6.00 -12.40 -9.04
C GLU A 148 -7.40 -12.57 -8.43
N PHE A 149 -8.47 -12.06 -9.06
CA PHE A 149 -9.85 -12.34 -8.64
C PHE A 149 -10.23 -13.80 -8.87
N LEU A 150 -9.86 -14.38 -10.01
CA LEU A 150 -10.12 -15.81 -10.29
C LEU A 150 -9.32 -16.73 -9.36
N LYS A 151 -8.10 -16.34 -8.97
CA LYS A 151 -7.35 -17.05 -7.93
C LYS A 151 -8.08 -17.03 -6.59
N LEU A 152 -8.68 -15.92 -6.21
CA LEU A 152 -9.47 -15.82 -4.98
C LEU A 152 -10.62 -16.83 -4.98
N GLU A 153 -11.42 -16.90 -6.07
CA GLU A 153 -12.51 -17.87 -6.18
C GLU A 153 -12.02 -19.32 -6.10
N LYS A 154 -10.92 -19.61 -6.80
CA LYS A 154 -10.38 -20.98 -6.89
C LYS A 154 -9.77 -21.46 -5.58
N ILE A 155 -8.98 -20.61 -4.91
CA ILE A 155 -8.20 -21.02 -3.73
C ILE A 155 -9.03 -20.88 -2.45
N TYR A 156 -9.89 -19.87 -2.38
CA TYR A 156 -10.68 -19.55 -1.18
C TYR A 156 -12.19 -19.53 -1.47
N PRO A 157 -12.84 -20.66 -1.82
CA PRO A 157 -14.24 -20.69 -2.28
C PRO A 157 -15.24 -20.19 -1.22
N ARG A 158 -14.82 -20.08 0.05
CA ARG A 158 -15.65 -19.57 1.17
C ARG A 158 -15.33 -18.14 1.57
N HIS A 159 -14.69 -17.36 0.67
CA HIS A 159 -14.36 -15.95 0.93
C HIS A 159 -15.60 -15.05 1.14
N PRO A 160 -15.49 -13.91 1.84
CA PRO A 160 -16.64 -13.04 2.14
C PRO A 160 -17.10 -12.15 0.97
N TYR A 161 -16.41 -12.19 -0.19
CA TYR A 161 -16.63 -11.26 -1.32
C TYR A 161 -17.55 -11.82 -2.42
N LYS A 162 -18.36 -12.83 -2.13
CA LYS A 162 -19.18 -13.58 -3.13
C LYS A 162 -20.14 -12.69 -3.93
N GLU A 163 -20.69 -11.64 -3.30
CA GLU A 163 -21.64 -10.76 -3.96
C GLU A 163 -20.98 -9.76 -4.91
N ILE A 164 -19.82 -9.22 -4.51
CA ILE A 164 -19.14 -8.16 -5.27
C ILE A 164 -18.17 -8.71 -6.33
N LEU A 165 -17.64 -9.91 -6.14
CA LEU A 165 -16.59 -10.45 -6.98
C LEU A 165 -17.02 -10.68 -8.43
N PRO A 166 -18.21 -11.23 -8.73
CA PRO A 166 -18.69 -11.39 -10.12
C PRO A 166 -18.75 -10.06 -10.88
N LEU A 167 -19.18 -9.00 -10.20
CA LEU A 167 -19.23 -7.65 -10.79
C LEU A 167 -17.85 -7.09 -11.13
N ARG A 168 -16.85 -7.37 -10.25
CA ARG A 168 -15.45 -6.98 -10.50
C ARG A 168 -14.84 -7.76 -11.65
N ILE A 169 -15.06 -9.07 -11.69
CA ILE A 169 -14.64 -9.95 -12.78
C ILE A 169 -15.24 -9.49 -14.09
N GLN A 170 -16.57 -9.24 -14.14
CA GLN A 170 -17.23 -8.79 -15.35
C GLN A 170 -16.71 -7.42 -15.83
N LYS A 171 -16.44 -6.50 -14.90
CA LYS A 171 -15.83 -5.21 -15.25
C LYS A 171 -14.45 -5.38 -15.87
N CYS A 172 -13.59 -6.26 -15.32
CA CYS A 172 -12.29 -6.55 -15.92
C CYS A 172 -12.45 -7.13 -17.34
N ARG A 173 -13.34 -8.13 -17.52
CA ARG A 173 -13.63 -8.75 -18.83
C ARG A 173 -14.08 -7.73 -19.84
N ASN A 174 -14.99 -6.83 -19.48
CA ASN A 174 -15.47 -5.77 -20.36
C ASN A 174 -14.33 -4.83 -20.79
N ILE A 175 -13.44 -4.43 -19.88
CA ILE A 175 -12.29 -3.55 -20.20
C ILE A 175 -11.31 -4.25 -21.15
N ILE A 176 -11.05 -5.53 -20.95
CA ILE A 176 -10.17 -6.30 -21.83
C ILE A 176 -10.79 -6.44 -23.22
N ALA A 177 -12.06 -6.82 -23.30
CA ALA A 177 -12.79 -6.95 -24.56
C ALA A 177 -12.89 -5.62 -25.32
N GLU A 178 -13.12 -4.51 -24.60
CA GLU A 178 -13.14 -3.16 -25.18
C GLU A 178 -11.77 -2.77 -25.76
N GLY A 179 -10.66 -3.12 -25.08
CA GLY A 179 -9.31 -2.94 -25.61
C GLY A 179 -9.08 -3.72 -26.91
N GLU A 180 -9.52 -4.97 -26.98
CA GLU A 180 -9.45 -5.79 -28.20
C GLU A 180 -10.36 -5.21 -29.32
N LEU A 181 -11.54 -4.68 -28.96
CA LEU A 181 -12.45 -4.03 -29.91
C LEU A 181 -11.81 -2.76 -30.54
N ILE A 182 -11.14 -1.96 -29.72
CA ILE A 182 -10.41 -0.76 -30.19
C ILE A 182 -9.35 -1.16 -31.22
N ILE A 183 -8.56 -2.22 -30.92
CA ILE A 183 -7.52 -2.72 -31.83
C ILE A 183 -8.17 -3.28 -33.11
N GLY A 184 -9.25 -4.07 -32.99
CA GLY A 184 -10.00 -4.62 -34.11
C GLY A 184 -10.54 -3.51 -35.05
N LYS A 185 -11.15 -2.46 -34.46
CA LYS A 185 -11.63 -1.28 -35.19
C LYS A 185 -10.51 -0.53 -35.93
N PHE A 186 -9.31 -0.46 -35.33
CA PHE A 186 -8.15 0.14 -36.01
C PHE A 186 -7.77 -0.66 -37.26
N TYR A 187 -7.66 -1.98 -37.20
CA TYR A 187 -7.36 -2.81 -38.37
C TYR A 187 -8.48 -2.77 -39.42
N TYR A 188 -9.73 -2.79 -38.97
CA TYR A 188 -10.90 -2.65 -39.85
C TYR A 188 -10.82 -1.34 -40.69
N LYS A 189 -10.58 -0.20 -40.00
CA LYS A 189 -10.46 1.12 -40.67
C LYS A 189 -9.27 1.19 -41.65
N LYS A 190 -8.23 0.38 -41.40
CA LYS A 190 -7.05 0.26 -42.30
C LYS A 190 -7.27 -0.70 -43.46
N GLY A 191 -8.44 -1.33 -43.61
CA GLY A 191 -8.69 -2.36 -44.59
C GLY A 191 -7.96 -3.68 -44.36
N SER A 192 -7.35 -3.86 -43.18
CA SER A 192 -6.66 -5.10 -42.78
C SER A 192 -7.67 -6.08 -42.16
N TYR A 193 -8.66 -6.48 -43.00
CA TYR A 193 -9.83 -7.22 -42.52
C TYR A 193 -9.50 -8.54 -41.82
N LYS A 194 -8.47 -9.28 -42.30
CA LYS A 194 -8.04 -10.50 -41.62
C LYS A 194 -7.62 -10.26 -40.20
N ALA A 195 -6.79 -9.23 -39.95
CA ALA A 195 -6.36 -8.90 -38.59
C ALA A 195 -7.51 -8.38 -37.72
N ALA A 196 -8.49 -7.68 -38.31
CA ALA A 196 -9.71 -7.28 -37.60
C ALA A 196 -10.56 -8.50 -37.18
N ILE A 197 -10.76 -9.46 -38.12
CA ILE A 197 -11.47 -10.72 -37.86
C ILE A 197 -10.86 -11.47 -36.68
N ASP A 198 -9.53 -11.65 -36.66
CA ASP A 198 -8.84 -12.37 -35.58
C ASP A 198 -9.12 -11.72 -34.20
N ARG A 199 -9.20 -10.38 -34.11
CA ARG A 199 -9.55 -9.67 -32.88
C ARG A 199 -11.02 -9.85 -32.50
N PHE A 200 -11.93 -9.65 -33.45
CA PHE A 200 -13.37 -9.75 -33.19
C PHE A 200 -13.78 -11.19 -32.82
N GLU A 201 -13.26 -12.20 -33.51
CA GLU A 201 -13.47 -13.61 -33.13
C GLU A 201 -12.96 -13.89 -31.71
N GLY A 202 -11.78 -13.36 -31.35
CA GLY A 202 -11.24 -13.45 -30.00
C GLY A 202 -12.21 -12.90 -28.94
N ILE A 203 -12.87 -11.77 -29.22
CA ILE A 203 -13.88 -11.20 -28.31
C ILE A 203 -15.08 -12.11 -28.20
N VAL A 204 -15.68 -12.52 -29.33
CA VAL A 204 -16.88 -13.37 -29.37
C VAL A 204 -16.64 -14.69 -28.61
N LYS A 205 -15.47 -15.28 -28.78
CA LYS A 205 -15.10 -16.54 -28.13
C LYS A 205 -14.86 -16.43 -26.63
N ASN A 206 -14.12 -15.40 -26.20
CA ASN A 206 -13.60 -15.31 -24.83
C ASN A 206 -14.45 -14.43 -23.92
N TYR A 207 -15.30 -13.55 -24.48
CA TYR A 207 -16.10 -12.55 -23.76
C TYR A 207 -17.55 -12.52 -24.26
N PRO A 208 -18.28 -13.66 -24.17
CA PRO A 208 -19.66 -13.74 -24.73
C PRO A 208 -20.64 -12.81 -24.04
N ASP A 209 -20.34 -12.35 -22.81
CA ASP A 209 -21.17 -11.40 -22.05
C ASP A 209 -20.63 -9.94 -22.17
N PHE A 210 -19.85 -9.65 -23.20
CA PHE A 210 -19.33 -8.29 -23.42
C PHE A 210 -20.45 -7.32 -23.77
N LYS A 211 -20.45 -6.15 -23.11
CA LYS A 211 -21.53 -5.13 -23.28
C LYS A 211 -21.73 -4.64 -24.73
N ASP A 212 -20.66 -4.64 -25.55
CA ASP A 212 -20.67 -4.17 -26.94
C ASP A 212 -20.50 -5.35 -27.93
N LEU A 213 -21.03 -6.53 -27.57
CA LEU A 213 -20.93 -7.74 -28.39
C LEU A 213 -21.66 -7.57 -29.73
N ASP A 214 -22.82 -6.88 -29.78
CA ASP A 214 -23.59 -6.66 -30.99
C ASP A 214 -22.78 -5.85 -32.01
N GLU A 215 -22.08 -4.81 -31.58
CA GLU A 215 -21.18 -4.03 -32.43
C GLU A 215 -20.03 -4.89 -32.95
N THR A 216 -19.47 -5.74 -32.08
CA THR A 216 -18.38 -6.65 -32.44
C THR A 216 -18.82 -7.62 -33.52
N LEU A 217 -20.01 -8.24 -33.39
CA LEU A 217 -20.56 -9.18 -34.36
C LEU A 217 -20.86 -8.48 -35.72
N TYR A 218 -21.36 -7.26 -35.67
CA TYR A 218 -21.56 -6.47 -36.88
C TYR A 218 -20.26 -6.24 -37.64
N LEU A 219 -19.24 -5.74 -36.95
CA LEU A 219 -17.91 -5.47 -37.54
C LEU A 219 -17.20 -6.74 -38.02
N LEU A 220 -17.39 -7.85 -37.32
CA LEU A 220 -16.89 -9.18 -37.73
C LEU A 220 -17.51 -9.60 -39.06
N ALA A 221 -18.84 -9.55 -39.15
CA ALA A 221 -19.56 -9.92 -40.37
C ALA A 221 -19.19 -9.05 -41.58
N ASP A 222 -19.09 -7.72 -41.37
CA ASP A 222 -18.69 -6.79 -42.40
C ASP A 222 -17.20 -6.97 -42.80
N SER A 223 -16.33 -7.33 -41.86
CA SER A 223 -14.94 -7.67 -42.15
C SER A 223 -14.82 -8.89 -43.05
N TYR A 224 -15.61 -9.96 -42.78
CA TYR A 224 -15.65 -11.14 -43.63
C TYR A 224 -16.16 -10.81 -45.07
N LYS A 225 -17.19 -9.97 -45.17
CA LYS A 225 -17.72 -9.52 -46.49
C LYS A 225 -16.66 -8.76 -47.29
N ASN A 226 -15.83 -7.95 -46.67
CA ASN A 226 -14.80 -7.16 -47.34
C ASN A 226 -13.47 -7.91 -47.55
N LEU A 227 -13.29 -9.07 -46.99
CA LEU A 227 -12.12 -9.94 -47.18
C LEU A 227 -12.24 -10.77 -48.46
N ASN A 228 -13.45 -11.10 -48.89
CA ASN A 228 -13.77 -11.86 -50.11
C ASN A 228 -13.91 -10.90 -51.31
#